data_aea63245e4b71b827c60412615360b43
#
_entry.id   aea63245e4b71b827c60412615360b43
#
_cell.length_a   1.000
_cell.length_b   1.000
_cell.length_c   1.000
_cell.angle_alpha   90.00
_cell.angle_beta   90.00
_cell.angle_gamma   90.00
#
_symmetry.space_group_name_H-M   'P 1'
#
loop_
_entity.id
_entity.type
_entity.pdbx_description
1 polymer ?
#
loop_
_entity_poly.entity_id
_entity_poly.type
_entity_poly.pdbx_seq_one_letter_code
_entity_poly.pdbx_strand_id
1 'polypeptide(L)'
;MIELRSLNSSDINAIAKYANNFNVSQYLSSRMPYPYTREHAQWWVETGSKNNSTNFAIDLKGECIGVVGVRYGEHETQYSGEIGYWIAEHHWGKGFASAATSKMTDYVFAETEIVRIAALVYSPNTASMKVLEKCSYRLQAIRQKAGFKHGVF
;
A
#
# COMPACT_ATOMS: atom_id res chain seq x y z
N MET A 1 -15.56 -6.82 -8.76
CA MET A 1 -14.49 -7.63 -8.16
C MET A 1 -13.15 -7.09 -8.63
N ILE A 2 -12.24 -6.84 -7.70
CA ILE A 2 -10.88 -6.40 -8.03
C ILE A 2 -9.96 -7.57 -8.28
N GLU A 3 -8.91 -7.35 -9.08
CA GLU A 3 -7.82 -8.28 -9.27
C GLU A 3 -6.50 -7.61 -8.96
N LEU A 4 -5.49 -8.42 -8.60
CA LEU A 4 -4.11 -7.96 -8.46
C LEU A 4 -3.33 -8.39 -9.70
N ARG A 5 -2.64 -7.45 -10.31
CA ARG A 5 -1.76 -7.72 -11.47
C ARG A 5 -0.48 -6.89 -11.41
N SER A 6 0.49 -7.28 -12.19
CA SER A 6 1.72 -6.51 -12.31
C SER A 6 1.45 -5.09 -12.80
N LEU A 7 2.21 -4.16 -12.26
CA LEU A 7 2.23 -2.78 -12.73
C LEU A 7 2.87 -2.71 -14.12
N ASN A 8 2.35 -1.85 -14.97
CA ASN A 8 2.91 -1.60 -16.30
C ASN A 8 2.77 -0.13 -16.70
N SER A 9 3.35 0.25 -17.83
CA SER A 9 3.39 1.63 -18.29
C SER A 9 2.01 2.26 -18.52
N SER A 10 0.99 1.46 -18.80
CA SER A 10 -0.38 1.96 -18.96
C SER A 10 -1.01 2.45 -17.66
N ASP A 11 -0.44 2.09 -16.50
CA ASP A 11 -0.93 2.50 -15.19
C ASP A 11 -0.44 3.88 -14.76
N ILE A 12 0.60 4.41 -15.40
CA ILE A 12 1.28 5.65 -14.99
C ILE A 12 0.29 6.82 -14.87
N ASN A 13 -0.57 7.01 -15.84
CA ASN A 13 -1.53 8.12 -15.84
C ASN A 13 -2.58 7.98 -14.73
N ALA A 14 -3.10 6.79 -14.50
CA ALA A 14 -4.06 6.54 -13.42
C ALA A 14 -3.41 6.73 -12.04
N ILE A 15 -2.21 6.21 -11.84
CA ILE A 15 -1.45 6.36 -10.60
C ILE A 15 -1.17 7.85 -10.33
N ALA A 16 -0.67 8.59 -11.32
CA ALA A 16 -0.40 10.03 -11.18
C ALA A 16 -1.65 10.82 -10.81
N LYS A 17 -2.77 10.50 -11.43
CA LYS A 17 -4.05 11.16 -11.17
C LYS A 17 -4.59 10.86 -9.77
N TYR A 18 -4.65 9.60 -9.39
CA TYR A 18 -5.30 9.17 -8.16
C TYR A 18 -4.43 9.34 -6.91
N ALA A 19 -3.11 9.22 -7.05
CA ALA A 19 -2.17 9.44 -5.97
C ALA A 19 -1.98 10.93 -5.64
N ASN A 20 -2.20 11.82 -6.60
CA ASN A 20 -2.14 13.27 -6.38
C ASN A 20 -3.43 13.77 -5.73
N ASN A 21 -3.66 13.32 -4.51
CA ASN A 21 -4.83 13.64 -3.71
C ASN A 21 -4.42 13.65 -2.23
N PHE A 22 -4.60 14.78 -1.57
CA PHE A 22 -4.20 14.91 -0.17
C PHE A 22 -4.89 13.89 0.74
N ASN A 23 -6.17 13.61 0.51
CA ASN A 23 -6.92 12.64 1.33
C ASN A 23 -6.34 11.22 1.17
N VAL A 24 -5.80 10.88 0.00
CA VAL A 24 -5.09 9.61 -0.22
C VAL A 24 -3.72 9.63 0.46
N SER A 25 -2.95 10.71 0.28
CA SER A 25 -1.55 10.77 0.70
C SER A 25 -1.33 11.05 2.19
N GLN A 26 -2.30 11.64 2.88
CA GLN A 26 -2.12 12.17 4.22
C GLN A 26 -1.62 11.15 5.26
N TYR A 27 -1.97 9.88 5.12
CA TYR A 27 -1.57 8.81 6.02
C TYR A 27 -0.59 7.81 5.40
N LEU A 28 -0.13 8.08 4.18
CA LEU A 28 0.89 7.28 3.53
C LEU A 28 2.30 7.71 3.96
N SER A 29 3.28 6.85 3.72
CA SER A 29 4.68 7.21 3.95
C SER A 29 5.09 8.44 3.15
N SER A 30 5.91 9.30 3.74
CA SER A 30 6.49 10.46 3.05
C SER A 30 7.45 10.09 1.90
N ARG A 31 7.76 8.80 1.72
CA ARG A 31 8.42 8.31 0.50
C ARG A 31 7.54 8.49 -0.72
N MET A 32 6.21 8.52 -0.55
CA MET A 32 5.27 8.88 -1.58
C MET A 32 5.07 10.40 -1.52
N PRO A 33 5.60 11.17 -2.48
CA PRO A 33 5.58 12.62 -2.40
C PRO A 33 4.18 13.19 -2.61
N TYR A 34 3.99 14.40 -2.13
CA TYR A 34 2.80 15.20 -2.41
C TYR A 34 3.23 16.67 -2.62
N PRO A 35 2.88 17.32 -3.72
CA PRO A 35 2.08 16.80 -4.86
C PRO A 35 2.72 15.61 -5.58
N TYR A 36 1.89 14.74 -6.13
CA TYR A 36 2.34 13.55 -6.85
C TYR A 36 2.26 13.81 -8.35
N THR A 37 3.40 13.68 -9.03
CA THR A 37 3.52 14.01 -10.46
C THR A 37 3.53 12.77 -11.35
N ARG A 38 3.40 12.98 -12.66
CA ARG A 38 3.53 11.89 -13.65
C ARG A 38 4.93 11.27 -13.60
N GLU A 39 5.97 12.07 -13.39
CA GLU A 39 7.36 11.62 -13.27
C GLU A 39 7.55 10.72 -12.04
N HIS A 40 6.90 11.05 -10.93
CA HIS A 40 6.87 10.19 -9.74
C HIS A 40 6.21 8.84 -10.04
N ALA A 41 5.08 8.84 -10.74
CA ALA A 41 4.39 7.62 -11.13
C ALA A 41 5.22 6.77 -12.09
N GLN A 42 5.88 7.38 -13.06
CA GLN A 42 6.75 6.70 -14.00
C GLN A 42 7.92 6.03 -13.28
N TRP A 43 8.63 6.77 -12.43
CA TRP A 43 9.72 6.21 -11.63
C TRP A 43 9.24 5.05 -10.76
N TRP A 44 8.08 5.17 -10.14
CA TRP A 44 7.51 4.13 -9.31
C TRP A 44 7.25 2.85 -10.11
N VAL A 45 6.55 2.95 -11.23
CA VAL A 45 6.21 1.81 -12.08
C VAL A 45 7.47 1.16 -12.64
N GLU A 46 8.43 1.94 -13.12
CA GLU A 46 9.63 1.44 -13.79
C GLU A 46 10.71 0.93 -12.82
N THR A 47 10.84 1.54 -11.67
CA THR A 47 11.98 1.34 -10.76
C THR A 47 11.58 1.11 -9.30
N GLY A 48 10.89 2.06 -8.67
CA GLY A 48 10.68 2.07 -7.23
C GLY A 48 9.87 0.89 -6.72
N SER A 49 8.89 0.43 -7.47
CA SER A 49 8.03 -0.70 -7.11
C SER A 49 8.75 -2.05 -7.07
N LYS A 50 9.96 -2.11 -7.59
CA LYS A 50 10.75 -3.36 -7.70
C LYS A 50 11.87 -3.44 -6.66
N ASN A 51 12.05 -2.41 -5.84
CA ASN A 51 13.17 -2.32 -4.91
C ASN A 51 12.88 -3.03 -3.60
N ASN A 52 13.34 -4.28 -3.50
CA ASN A 52 13.15 -5.18 -2.34
C ASN A 52 11.68 -5.24 -1.86
N SER A 53 10.78 -5.33 -2.82
CA SER A 53 9.35 -5.35 -2.57
C SER A 53 8.59 -6.01 -3.72
N THR A 54 7.38 -6.46 -3.43
CA THR A 54 6.41 -6.88 -4.44
C THR A 54 5.23 -5.92 -4.39
N ASN A 55 4.90 -5.32 -5.52
CA ASN A 55 3.80 -4.36 -5.65
C ASN A 55 2.93 -4.73 -6.84
N PHE A 56 1.62 -4.69 -6.62
CA PHE A 56 0.62 -4.96 -7.64
C PHE A 56 -0.32 -3.77 -7.84
N ALA A 57 -0.74 -3.58 -9.08
CA ALA A 57 -1.90 -2.75 -9.38
C ALA A 57 -3.15 -3.43 -8.82
N ILE A 58 -3.99 -2.64 -8.17
CA ILE A 58 -5.36 -3.05 -7.83
C ILE A 58 -6.21 -2.71 -9.04
N ASP A 59 -6.59 -3.72 -9.79
CA ASP A 59 -7.33 -3.57 -11.03
C ASP A 59 -8.83 -3.74 -10.82
N LEU A 60 -9.59 -2.79 -11.32
CA LEU A 60 -11.04 -2.87 -11.40
C LEU A 60 -11.47 -2.71 -12.86
N LYS A 61 -11.85 -3.81 -13.49
CA LYS A 61 -12.34 -3.83 -14.89
C LYS A 61 -11.36 -3.20 -15.90
N GLY A 62 -10.06 -3.46 -15.71
CA GLY A 62 -8.98 -2.97 -16.58
C GLY A 62 -8.40 -1.61 -16.19
N GLU A 63 -8.90 -0.99 -15.14
CA GLU A 63 -8.37 0.27 -14.62
C GLU A 63 -7.59 0.05 -13.32
N CYS A 64 -6.39 0.63 -13.23
CA CYS A 64 -5.63 0.67 -11.98
C CYS A 64 -6.26 1.70 -11.04
N ILE A 65 -6.91 1.23 -9.98
CA ILE A 65 -7.56 2.10 -8.98
C ILE A 65 -6.73 2.30 -7.72
N GLY A 66 -5.57 1.69 -7.63
CA GLY A 66 -4.68 1.78 -6.48
C GLY A 66 -3.52 0.80 -6.59
N VAL A 67 -2.74 0.75 -5.53
CA VAL A 67 -1.58 -0.14 -5.42
C VAL A 67 -1.58 -0.81 -4.06
N VAL A 68 -1.21 -2.07 -4.02
CA VAL A 68 -0.93 -2.82 -2.80
C VAL A 68 0.44 -3.48 -2.91
N GLY A 69 1.21 -3.48 -1.84
CA GLY A 69 2.53 -4.07 -1.87
C GLY A 69 3.03 -4.50 -0.51
N VAL A 70 4.06 -5.33 -0.53
CA VAL A 70 4.82 -5.74 0.65
C VAL A 70 6.28 -5.42 0.40
N ARG A 71 6.87 -4.64 1.29
CA ARG A 71 8.30 -4.38 1.35
C ARG A 71 8.95 -5.41 2.27
N TYR A 72 10.01 -6.00 1.82
CA TYR A 72 10.72 -7.04 2.56
C TYR A 72 11.78 -6.45 3.49
N GLY A 73 12.00 -7.10 4.61
CA GLY A 73 13.09 -6.77 5.51
C GLY A 73 14.44 -7.26 4.99
N GLU A 74 15.48 -6.90 5.70
CA GLU A 74 16.86 -7.28 5.39
C GLU A 74 17.52 -7.93 6.62
N HIS A 75 18.56 -8.68 6.38
CA HIS A 75 19.32 -9.37 7.43
C HIS A 75 18.40 -10.18 8.37
N GLU A 76 18.38 -9.87 9.66
CA GLU A 76 17.57 -10.58 10.66
C GLU A 76 16.07 -10.48 10.42
N THR A 77 15.63 -9.50 9.62
CA THR A 77 14.21 -9.30 9.28
C THR A 77 13.84 -9.81 7.88
N GLN A 78 14.72 -10.52 7.20
CA GLN A 78 14.54 -10.97 5.81
C GLN A 78 13.28 -11.81 5.56
N TYR A 79 12.75 -12.47 6.59
CA TYR A 79 11.52 -13.27 6.51
C TYR A 79 10.28 -12.51 7.01
N SER A 80 10.40 -11.20 7.18
CA SER A 80 9.30 -10.30 7.52
C SER A 80 9.03 -9.31 6.40
N GLY A 81 7.78 -8.93 6.24
CA GLY A 81 7.36 -7.90 5.29
C GLY A 81 6.48 -6.85 5.95
N GLU A 82 6.42 -5.69 5.33
CA GLU A 82 5.52 -4.59 5.71
C GLU A 82 4.56 -4.32 4.56
N ILE A 83 3.27 -4.51 4.81
CA ILE A 83 2.23 -4.27 3.82
C ILE A 83 1.82 -2.79 3.81
N GLY A 84 1.60 -2.26 2.61
CA GLY A 84 1.02 -0.95 2.40
C GLY A 84 0.10 -0.96 1.20
N TYR A 85 -0.87 -0.06 1.20
CA TYR A 85 -1.79 0.09 0.08
C TYR A 85 -2.38 1.49 0.04
N TRP A 86 -2.85 1.89 -1.12
CA TRP A 86 -3.71 3.04 -1.28
C TRP A 86 -4.73 2.77 -2.39
N ILE A 87 -5.87 3.41 -2.30
CA ILE A 87 -6.97 3.30 -3.27
C ILE A 87 -7.46 4.72 -3.61
N ALA A 88 -7.81 4.93 -4.86
CA ALA A 88 -8.43 6.16 -5.32
C ALA A 88 -9.66 6.52 -4.47
N GLU A 89 -9.75 7.78 -4.06
CA GLU A 89 -10.76 8.22 -3.08
C GLU A 89 -12.20 7.85 -3.46
N HIS A 90 -12.57 8.02 -4.73
CA HIS A 90 -13.93 7.71 -5.20
C HIS A 90 -14.28 6.20 -5.18
N HIS A 91 -13.31 5.35 -4.88
CA HIS A 91 -13.52 3.91 -4.68
C HIS A 91 -13.51 3.49 -3.20
N TRP A 92 -13.40 4.42 -2.27
CA TRP A 92 -13.45 4.11 -0.85
C TRP A 92 -14.83 3.60 -0.40
N GLY A 93 -14.86 2.85 0.70
CA GLY A 93 -16.10 2.34 1.30
C GLY A 93 -16.74 1.18 0.53
N LYS A 94 -16.05 0.59 -0.43
CA LYS A 94 -16.58 -0.50 -1.28
C LYS A 94 -15.93 -1.86 -0.99
N GLY A 95 -15.06 -1.94 0.02
CA GLY A 95 -14.38 -3.18 0.42
C GLY A 95 -13.16 -3.53 -0.43
N PHE A 96 -12.75 -2.69 -1.37
CA PHE A 96 -11.61 -2.99 -2.26
C PHE A 96 -10.29 -3.06 -1.52
N ALA A 97 -10.07 -2.21 -0.52
CA ALA A 97 -8.85 -2.26 0.30
C ALA A 97 -8.73 -3.59 1.06
N SER A 98 -9.82 -4.06 1.66
CA SER A 98 -9.84 -5.35 2.37
C SER A 98 -9.58 -6.51 1.40
N ALA A 99 -10.22 -6.50 0.23
CA ALA A 99 -10.00 -7.52 -0.79
C ALA A 99 -8.55 -7.53 -1.29
N ALA A 100 -7.97 -6.36 -1.57
CA ALA A 100 -6.59 -6.24 -2.01
C ALA A 100 -5.60 -6.70 -0.94
N THR A 101 -5.81 -6.29 0.32
CA THR A 101 -4.96 -6.69 1.45
C THR A 101 -5.00 -8.20 1.67
N SER A 102 -6.17 -8.82 1.62
CA SER A 102 -6.32 -10.27 1.76
C SER A 102 -5.60 -11.01 0.63
N LYS A 103 -5.85 -10.64 -0.62
CA LYS A 103 -5.19 -11.25 -1.78
C LYS A 103 -3.66 -11.10 -1.74
N MET A 104 -3.16 -9.94 -1.34
CA MET A 104 -1.73 -9.69 -1.23
C MET A 104 -1.09 -10.52 -0.12
N THR A 105 -1.75 -10.63 1.03
CA THR A 105 -1.31 -11.47 2.16
C THR A 105 -1.21 -12.93 1.74
N ASP A 106 -2.24 -13.46 1.10
CA ASP A 106 -2.26 -14.85 0.62
C ASP A 106 -1.15 -15.09 -0.41
N TYR A 107 -0.97 -14.17 -1.35
CA TYR A 107 0.09 -14.25 -2.34
C TYR A 107 1.48 -14.31 -1.69
N VAL A 108 1.77 -13.40 -0.77
CA VAL A 108 3.10 -13.33 -0.14
C VAL A 108 3.42 -14.61 0.63
N PHE A 109 2.47 -15.13 1.40
CA PHE A 109 2.68 -16.37 2.15
C PHE A 109 2.78 -17.61 1.26
N ALA A 110 2.12 -17.62 0.11
CA ALA A 110 2.15 -18.74 -0.82
C ALA A 110 3.39 -18.74 -1.72
N GLU A 111 3.83 -17.57 -2.17
CA GLU A 111 4.81 -17.40 -3.24
C GLU A 111 6.20 -16.95 -2.76
N THR A 112 6.35 -16.66 -1.47
CA THR A 112 7.62 -16.20 -0.90
C THR A 112 7.95 -16.94 0.39
N GLU A 113 9.15 -16.71 0.92
CA GLU A 113 9.59 -17.28 2.21
C GLU A 113 9.20 -16.41 3.42
N ILE A 114 8.40 -15.37 3.21
CA ILE A 114 7.94 -14.48 4.29
C ILE A 114 7.03 -15.25 5.24
N VAL A 115 7.31 -15.15 6.53
CA VAL A 115 6.53 -15.81 7.60
C VAL A 115 5.75 -14.83 8.47
N ARG A 116 6.01 -13.52 8.31
CA ARG A 116 5.37 -12.46 9.09
C ARG A 116 5.15 -11.22 8.23
N ILE A 117 3.92 -10.73 8.22
CA ILE A 117 3.58 -9.45 7.58
C ILE A 117 3.06 -8.49 8.65
N ALA A 118 3.65 -7.31 8.74
CA ALA A 118 3.22 -6.23 9.61
C ALA A 118 2.67 -5.04 8.81
N ALA A 119 1.91 -4.19 9.47
CA ALA A 119 1.47 -2.91 8.93
C ALA A 119 1.70 -1.81 9.96
N LEU A 120 2.14 -0.65 9.52
CA LEU A 120 2.25 0.56 10.31
C LEU A 120 1.12 1.50 9.92
N VAL A 121 0.33 1.92 10.89
CA VAL A 121 -0.83 2.78 10.67
C VAL A 121 -0.73 3.98 11.59
N TYR A 122 -0.88 5.19 11.04
CA TYR A 122 -1.03 6.39 11.85
C TYR A 122 -2.34 6.34 12.65
N SER A 123 -2.30 6.69 13.93
CA SER A 123 -3.44 6.53 14.84
C SER A 123 -4.76 7.19 14.37
N PRO A 124 -4.77 8.33 13.65
CA PRO A 124 -6.02 8.88 13.11
C PRO A 124 -6.63 8.08 11.95
N ASN A 125 -5.85 7.18 11.31
CA ASN A 125 -6.31 6.40 10.16
C ASN A 125 -7.10 5.16 10.60
N THR A 126 -8.26 5.37 11.19
CA THR A 126 -9.13 4.30 11.69
C THR A 126 -9.68 3.41 10.59
N ALA A 127 -9.85 3.94 9.38
CA ALA A 127 -10.31 3.16 8.22
C ALA A 127 -9.33 2.06 7.87
N SER A 128 -8.02 2.35 7.86
CA SER A 128 -6.98 1.36 7.59
C SER A 128 -6.91 0.29 8.70
N MET A 129 -7.07 0.69 9.96
CA MET A 129 -7.12 -0.29 11.06
C MET A 129 -8.26 -1.29 10.88
N LYS A 130 -9.45 -0.83 10.50
CA LYS A 130 -10.60 -1.71 10.23
C LYS A 130 -10.35 -2.65 9.05
N VAL A 131 -9.68 -2.18 8.01
CA VAL A 131 -9.27 -3.03 6.87
C VAL A 131 -8.37 -4.16 7.36
N LEU A 132 -7.35 -3.84 8.13
CA LEU A 132 -6.40 -4.82 8.65
C LEU A 132 -7.06 -5.83 9.59
N GLU A 133 -7.92 -5.38 10.50
CA GLU A 133 -8.69 -6.26 11.38
C GLU A 133 -9.55 -7.25 10.59
N LYS A 134 -10.24 -6.79 9.54
CA LYS A 134 -11.02 -7.66 8.65
C LYS A 134 -10.17 -8.71 7.94
N CYS A 135 -8.90 -8.41 7.71
CA CYS A 135 -7.94 -9.33 7.10
C CYS A 135 -7.16 -10.17 8.13
N SER A 136 -7.67 -10.24 9.36
CA SER A 136 -7.09 -11.02 10.47
C SER A 136 -5.74 -10.53 10.98
N TYR A 137 -5.38 -9.29 10.70
CA TYR A 137 -4.25 -8.64 11.35
C TYR A 137 -4.62 -8.24 12.76
N ARG A 138 -3.68 -8.39 13.70
CA ARG A 138 -3.88 -8.06 15.11
C ARG A 138 -3.04 -6.86 15.50
N LEU A 139 -3.63 -5.94 16.24
CA LEU A 139 -2.89 -4.84 16.86
C LEU A 139 -1.89 -5.43 17.87
N GLN A 140 -0.60 -5.15 17.68
CA GLN A 140 0.46 -5.60 18.58
C GLN A 140 0.90 -4.53 19.56
N ALA A 141 0.99 -3.28 19.12
CA ALA A 141 1.45 -2.19 19.96
C ALA A 141 1.03 -0.84 19.39
N ILE A 142 0.92 0.14 20.26
CA ILE A 142 0.83 1.56 19.92
C ILE A 142 2.18 2.20 20.27
N ARG A 143 2.89 2.67 19.25
CA ARG A 143 4.20 3.30 19.43
C ARG A 143 4.04 4.80 19.57
N GLN A 144 4.11 5.31 20.78
CA GLN A 144 3.94 6.72 21.09
C GLN A 144 5.02 7.56 20.41
N LYS A 145 4.59 8.62 19.71
CA LYS A 145 5.48 9.59 19.04
C LYS A 145 6.50 8.96 18.07
N ALA A 146 6.18 7.79 17.52
CA ALA A 146 7.08 7.08 16.63
C ALA A 146 7.08 7.60 15.19
N GLY A 147 6.02 8.29 14.77
CA GLY A 147 5.90 8.92 13.47
C GLY A 147 5.70 10.43 13.58
N PHE A 148 6.27 11.16 12.65
CA PHE A 148 6.10 12.62 12.52
C PHE A 148 5.75 12.97 11.08
N LYS A 149 4.60 13.58 10.88
CA LYS A 149 4.14 13.99 9.55
C LYS A 149 3.24 15.22 9.64
N HIS A 150 3.37 16.13 8.70
CA HIS A 150 2.58 17.38 8.66
C HIS A 150 2.66 18.18 9.98
N GLY A 151 3.82 18.20 10.63
CA GLY A 151 4.03 18.91 11.87
C GLY A 151 3.46 18.27 13.14
N VAL A 152 3.00 17.01 13.05
CA VAL A 152 2.35 16.28 14.15
C VAL A 152 3.03 14.92 14.36
N PHE A 153 3.17 14.55 15.65
CA PHE A 153 3.55 13.19 16.05
C PHE A 153 2.37 12.26 16.03
#